data_d83b4db69c122f4fe48f46b4a78cb536
#
_entry.id   d83b4db69c122f4fe48f46b4a78cb536
#
_cell.length_a   1.000
_cell.length_b   1.000
_cell.length_c   1.000
_cell.angle_alpha   90.00
_cell.angle_beta   90.00
_cell.angle_gamma   90.00
#
_symmetry.space_group_name_H-M   'P 1'
#
loop_
_entity.id
_entity.type
_entity.pdbx_description
1 polymer ?
#
loop_
_entity_poly.entity_id
_entity_poly.type
_entity_poly.pdbx_seq_one_letter_code
_entity_poly.pdbx_strand_id
1 'polypeptide(L)'
;MNKYLLPVMLLCALTVRAQELPDISTVAPDLTVPEMTTGAPEAGQRVRFTTTGWEATEVYGALYLPVDWKPAGRFPVIVEWAGNGDFHNAYGDVSTGKVEGSRLGYGITSGEHCIWICVPYLNDSGTANVIKWWGDPPGYAPEPTLAYCRATVRQVCEKFGGDPQRVVLAGFSRGAIAANYLGLHDDATAALWRAFICYSQYDGARTTWPYPGADQASALARLQRLKGRPQFICGEASNANETERYLRETGSWDKGAFTIVGTGFRNHNDAWVLRPCAPRTRLREWLREVLR
;
A
#
# COMPACT_ATOMS: atom_id res chain seq x y z
N MET A 1 -56.64 -51.69 -12.91
CA MET A 1 -55.68 -50.95 -13.70
C MET A 1 -55.50 -49.59 -13.03
N ASN A 2 -54.51 -49.48 -12.12
CA ASN A 2 -54.20 -48.21 -11.43
C ASN A 2 -53.03 -47.55 -12.15
N LYS A 3 -53.26 -46.35 -12.75
CA LYS A 3 -52.26 -45.52 -13.36
C LYS A 3 -51.73 -44.54 -12.27
N TYR A 4 -50.49 -44.76 -11.82
CA TYR A 4 -49.76 -43.79 -10.98
C TYR A 4 -49.19 -42.70 -11.88
N LEU A 5 -49.69 -41.46 -11.73
CA LEU A 5 -49.04 -40.26 -12.25
C LEU A 5 -47.94 -39.81 -11.27
N LEU A 6 -46.67 -39.86 -11.70
CA LEU A 6 -45.58 -39.21 -10.97
C LEU A 6 -45.60 -37.69 -11.29
N PRO A 7 -45.51 -36.82 -10.26
CA PRO A 7 -45.33 -35.39 -10.52
C PRO A 7 -43.89 -35.12 -10.93
N VAL A 8 -43.68 -34.51 -12.10
CA VAL A 8 -42.38 -33.95 -12.54
C VAL A 8 -42.16 -32.68 -11.75
N MET A 9 -41.24 -32.72 -10.77
CA MET A 9 -40.75 -31.52 -10.11
C MET A 9 -39.76 -30.78 -11.07
N LEU A 10 -40.21 -29.64 -11.56
CA LEU A 10 -39.38 -28.73 -12.34
C LEU A 10 -38.45 -27.98 -11.38
N LEU A 11 -37.17 -28.41 -11.30
CA LEU A 11 -36.13 -27.71 -10.56
C LEU A 11 -35.77 -26.45 -11.33
N CYS A 12 -36.26 -25.28 -10.96
CA CYS A 12 -35.77 -24.00 -11.41
C CYS A 12 -34.39 -23.76 -10.76
N ALA A 13 -33.34 -24.03 -11.49
CA ALA A 13 -32.00 -23.60 -11.11
C ALA A 13 -31.89 -22.08 -11.22
N LEU A 14 -32.03 -21.39 -10.10
CA LEU A 14 -31.72 -19.97 -9.98
C LEU A 14 -30.20 -19.83 -10.16
N THR A 15 -29.75 -19.48 -11.37
CA THR A 15 -28.38 -19.03 -11.60
C THR A 15 -28.20 -17.69 -10.93
N VAL A 16 -27.65 -17.68 -9.72
CA VAL A 16 -27.14 -16.47 -9.09
C VAL A 16 -25.94 -16.01 -9.93
N ARG A 17 -26.17 -15.08 -10.84
CA ARG A 17 -25.07 -14.35 -11.48
C ARG A 17 -24.36 -13.58 -10.38
N ALA A 18 -23.07 -13.88 -10.13
CA ALA A 18 -22.23 -13.04 -9.31
C ALA A 18 -22.32 -11.60 -9.88
N GLN A 19 -22.78 -10.67 -9.07
CA GLN A 19 -22.92 -9.27 -9.48
C GLN A 19 -21.51 -8.75 -9.78
N GLU A 20 -21.28 -8.32 -11.02
CA GLU A 20 -20.00 -7.72 -11.41
C GLU A 20 -19.77 -6.45 -10.59
N LEU A 21 -18.60 -6.33 -9.96
CA LEU A 21 -18.27 -5.15 -9.16
C LEU A 21 -18.25 -3.90 -10.04
N PRO A 22 -18.72 -2.75 -9.52
CA PRO A 22 -18.76 -1.50 -10.26
C PRO A 22 -17.35 -1.01 -10.62
N ASP A 23 -17.29 -0.24 -11.71
CA ASP A 23 -16.10 0.49 -12.10
C ASP A 23 -15.88 1.68 -11.15
N ILE A 24 -14.64 1.99 -10.86
CA ILE A 24 -14.25 3.11 -9.98
C ILE A 24 -14.76 4.47 -10.49
N SER A 25 -14.93 4.63 -11.80
CA SER A 25 -15.47 5.86 -12.43
C SER A 25 -16.94 6.13 -12.09
N THR A 26 -17.67 5.14 -11.60
CA THR A 26 -19.06 5.32 -11.13
C THR A 26 -19.18 6.20 -9.89
N VAL A 27 -18.09 6.45 -9.19
CA VAL A 27 -18.02 7.35 -8.04
C VAL A 27 -17.04 8.47 -8.34
N ALA A 28 -17.52 9.71 -8.44
CA ALA A 28 -16.65 10.87 -8.67
C ALA A 28 -15.67 11.08 -7.49
N PRO A 29 -14.40 11.47 -7.76
CA PRO A 29 -13.48 11.81 -6.69
C PRO A 29 -13.93 13.12 -6.00
N ASP A 30 -13.79 13.17 -4.68
CA ASP A 30 -13.96 14.37 -3.84
C ASP A 30 -12.60 14.93 -3.37
N LEU A 31 -11.51 14.27 -3.71
CA LEU A 31 -10.15 14.69 -3.41
C LEU A 31 -9.30 14.70 -4.69
N THR A 32 -8.40 15.69 -4.75
CA THR A 32 -7.37 15.79 -5.79
C THR A 32 -6.01 15.86 -5.13
N VAL A 33 -5.11 14.92 -5.48
CA VAL A 33 -3.73 14.95 -4.96
C VAL A 33 -3.02 16.18 -5.52
N PRO A 34 -2.36 17.00 -4.68
CA PRO A 34 -1.58 18.13 -5.17
C PRO A 34 -0.48 17.68 -6.13
N GLU A 35 -0.27 18.47 -7.17
CA GLU A 35 0.86 18.27 -8.09
C GLU A 35 2.18 18.41 -7.33
N MET A 36 3.17 17.61 -7.75
CA MET A 36 4.50 17.69 -7.16
C MET A 36 5.29 18.85 -7.75
N THR A 37 5.77 19.73 -6.89
CA THR A 37 6.62 20.88 -7.25
C THR A 37 8.09 20.65 -6.85
N THR A 38 8.97 21.57 -7.25
CA THR A 38 10.40 21.58 -6.85
C THR A 38 10.69 22.59 -5.73
N GLY A 39 9.65 23.17 -5.13
CA GLY A 39 9.77 24.17 -4.06
C GLY A 39 10.25 23.59 -2.71
N ALA A 40 10.37 24.47 -1.74
CA ALA A 40 10.63 24.08 -0.35
C ALA A 40 9.39 23.35 0.21
N PRO A 41 9.58 22.41 1.16
CA PRO A 41 8.45 21.79 1.87
C PRO A 41 7.70 22.82 2.73
N GLU A 42 6.40 22.98 2.45
CA GLU A 42 5.49 23.88 3.17
C GLU A 42 4.14 23.19 3.41
N ALA A 43 3.35 23.72 4.34
CA ALA A 43 2.02 23.20 4.64
C ALA A 43 1.12 23.18 3.39
N GLY A 44 0.47 22.05 3.13
CA GLY A 44 -0.41 21.82 1.97
C GLY A 44 0.32 21.63 0.64
N GLN A 45 1.66 21.60 0.62
CA GLN A 45 2.43 21.39 -0.60
C GLN A 45 3.00 19.99 -0.69
N ARG A 46 3.00 19.46 -1.93
CA ARG A 46 3.70 18.24 -2.31
C ARG A 46 4.93 18.59 -3.12
N VAL A 47 6.09 18.16 -2.64
CA VAL A 47 7.36 18.55 -3.26
C VAL A 47 8.25 17.35 -3.60
N ARG A 48 9.09 17.52 -4.61
CA ARG A 48 10.22 16.64 -4.86
C ARG A 48 11.18 16.77 -3.67
N PHE A 49 11.48 15.64 -3.03
CA PHE A 49 12.27 15.61 -1.81
C PHE A 49 13.54 14.76 -2.00
N THR A 50 14.69 15.37 -1.76
CA THR A 50 15.98 14.68 -1.77
C THR A 50 16.42 14.42 -0.34
N THR A 51 16.68 13.16 -0.02
CA THR A 51 17.19 12.75 1.29
C THR A 51 18.68 13.06 1.40
N THR A 52 19.10 13.55 2.56
CA THR A 52 20.53 13.84 2.84
C THR A 52 21.37 12.58 2.62
N GLY A 53 22.46 12.75 1.86
CA GLY A 53 23.33 11.67 1.39
C GLY A 53 23.03 11.18 -0.03
N TRP A 54 21.94 11.66 -0.66
CA TRP A 54 21.60 11.35 -2.06
C TRP A 54 21.55 12.58 -2.97
N GLU A 55 22.10 13.73 -2.52
CA GLU A 55 22.08 14.99 -3.28
C GLU A 55 22.82 14.91 -4.61
N ALA A 56 23.86 14.06 -4.70
CA ALA A 56 24.66 13.84 -5.90
C ALA A 56 24.09 12.75 -6.83
N THR A 57 22.83 12.33 -6.61
CA THR A 57 22.17 11.25 -7.35
C THR A 57 20.88 11.74 -8.02
N GLU A 58 20.25 10.89 -8.82
CA GLU A 58 18.93 11.15 -9.39
C GLU A 58 17.77 10.69 -8.46
N VAL A 59 18.09 10.23 -7.25
CA VAL A 59 17.13 9.71 -6.30
C VAL A 59 16.31 10.82 -5.66
N TYR A 60 14.99 10.64 -5.66
CA TYR A 60 14.06 11.54 -4.96
C TYR A 60 12.78 10.82 -4.55
N GLY A 61 12.18 11.30 -3.49
CA GLY A 61 10.83 10.96 -3.06
C GLY A 61 9.84 12.09 -3.32
N ALA A 62 8.58 11.89 -2.93
CA ALA A 62 7.54 12.92 -2.94
C ALA A 62 7.06 13.17 -1.51
N LEU A 63 7.43 14.31 -0.92
CA LEU A 63 7.04 14.71 0.43
C LEU A 63 5.83 15.64 0.38
N TYR A 64 4.85 15.38 1.23
CA TYR A 64 3.71 16.25 1.47
C TYR A 64 3.61 16.58 2.96
N LEU A 65 3.57 17.86 3.29
CA LEU A 65 3.27 18.34 4.64
C LEU A 65 1.77 18.67 4.72
N PRO A 66 1.03 18.18 5.75
CA PRO A 66 -0.41 18.39 5.83
C PRO A 66 -0.76 19.89 5.93
N VAL A 67 -1.98 20.26 5.56
CA VAL A 67 -2.41 21.68 5.57
C VAL A 67 -2.34 22.32 6.95
N ASP A 68 -2.43 21.54 8.01
CA ASP A 68 -2.30 21.95 9.40
C ASP A 68 -0.86 21.83 9.94
N TRP A 69 0.13 21.52 9.06
CA TRP A 69 1.53 21.43 9.46
C TRP A 69 2.06 22.81 9.91
N LYS A 70 2.86 22.78 10.96
CA LYS A 70 3.60 23.94 11.47
C LYS A 70 4.94 23.49 12.04
N PRO A 71 5.96 24.36 11.96
CA PRO A 71 7.24 24.13 12.63
C PRO A 71 7.03 23.78 14.11
N ALA A 72 7.82 22.87 14.65
CA ALA A 72 7.72 22.35 16.01
C ALA A 72 6.43 21.53 16.32
N GLY A 73 5.56 21.29 15.34
CA GLY A 73 4.47 20.32 15.46
C GLY A 73 5.00 18.88 15.54
N ARG A 74 4.13 17.94 15.96
CA ARG A 74 4.45 16.51 15.98
C ARG A 74 3.35 15.73 15.27
N PHE A 75 3.68 15.14 14.13
CA PHE A 75 2.72 14.55 13.22
C PHE A 75 2.99 13.06 13.01
N PRO A 76 1.95 12.21 12.95
CA PRO A 76 2.11 10.87 12.39
C PRO A 76 2.68 10.95 10.97
N VAL A 77 3.35 9.89 10.53
CA VAL A 77 3.95 9.81 9.19
C VAL A 77 3.35 8.63 8.44
N ILE A 78 2.91 8.85 7.21
CA ILE A 78 2.61 7.77 6.26
C ILE A 78 3.75 7.69 5.27
N VAL A 79 4.42 6.56 5.26
CA VAL A 79 5.42 6.19 4.25
C VAL A 79 4.73 5.32 3.21
N GLU A 80 4.83 5.67 1.94
CA GLU A 80 4.17 4.95 0.86
C GLU A 80 5.18 4.41 -0.14
N TRP A 81 4.96 3.18 -0.61
CA TRP A 81 5.58 2.63 -1.79
C TRP A 81 4.56 2.51 -2.93
N ALA A 82 4.92 3.05 -4.10
CA ALA A 82 4.10 3.03 -5.29
C ALA A 82 3.91 1.62 -5.86
N GLY A 83 2.88 1.45 -6.69
CA GLY A 83 2.65 0.25 -7.47
C GLY A 83 3.74 -0.01 -8.51
N ASN A 84 3.64 -1.13 -9.23
CA ASN A 84 4.58 -1.46 -10.31
C ASN A 84 4.37 -0.56 -11.52
N GLY A 85 5.46 -0.14 -12.18
CA GLY A 85 5.40 0.70 -13.35
C GLY A 85 5.04 -0.04 -14.63
N ASP A 86 4.64 0.74 -15.64
CA ASP A 86 4.17 0.30 -16.96
C ASP A 86 3.00 -0.70 -16.88
N PHE A 87 2.17 -0.57 -15.85
CA PHE A 87 0.99 -1.39 -15.72
C PHE A 87 -0.22 -0.69 -16.33
N HIS A 88 -0.95 -1.42 -17.17
CA HIS A 88 -2.30 -1.07 -17.64
C HIS A 88 -3.13 -2.33 -17.81
N ASN A 89 -4.45 -2.17 -17.70
CA ASN A 89 -5.40 -3.24 -17.91
C ASN A 89 -6.59 -2.80 -18.78
N ALA A 90 -7.47 -3.74 -19.09
CA ALA A 90 -8.65 -3.50 -19.92
C ALA A 90 -9.69 -2.53 -19.28
N TYR A 91 -9.56 -2.24 -18.00
CA TYR A 91 -10.44 -1.30 -17.26
C TYR A 91 -9.88 0.13 -17.23
N GLY A 92 -8.77 0.40 -17.95
CA GLY A 92 -8.14 1.71 -17.98
C GLY A 92 -7.30 2.03 -16.74
N ASP A 93 -7.03 1.06 -15.87
CA ASP A 93 -6.17 1.27 -14.73
C ASP A 93 -4.71 1.41 -15.15
N VAL A 94 -4.03 2.37 -14.57
CA VAL A 94 -2.63 2.69 -14.87
C VAL A 94 -1.83 2.82 -13.58
N SER A 95 -0.63 2.23 -13.55
CA SER A 95 0.39 2.50 -12.53
C SER A 95 1.71 2.85 -13.19
N THR A 96 2.26 4.01 -12.86
CA THR A 96 3.51 4.50 -13.45
C THR A 96 4.76 3.95 -12.76
N GLY A 97 4.64 3.40 -11.55
CA GLY A 97 5.76 3.01 -10.72
C GLY A 97 6.56 4.15 -10.10
N LYS A 98 6.20 5.39 -10.43
CA LYS A 98 6.87 6.60 -9.97
C LYS A 98 6.22 7.15 -8.71
N VAL A 99 7.00 7.87 -7.91
CA VAL A 99 6.51 8.52 -6.67
C VAL A 99 5.43 9.57 -6.97
N GLU A 100 5.44 10.20 -8.13
CA GLU A 100 4.42 11.15 -8.58
C GLU A 100 3.04 10.53 -8.70
N GLY A 101 2.97 9.24 -9.06
CA GLY A 101 1.72 8.50 -9.23
C GLY A 101 1.08 8.01 -7.93
N SER A 102 1.76 8.15 -6.79
CA SER A 102 1.26 7.69 -5.48
C SER A 102 0.10 8.56 -4.97
N ARG A 103 -0.83 7.97 -4.21
CA ARG A 103 -2.08 8.61 -3.78
C ARG A 103 -2.57 8.18 -2.41
N LEU A 104 -2.10 7.02 -1.92
CA LEU A 104 -2.66 6.42 -0.71
C LEU A 104 -2.57 7.36 0.48
N GLY A 105 -1.38 7.90 0.77
CA GLY A 105 -1.18 8.76 1.93
C GLY A 105 -2.10 9.98 1.92
N TYR A 106 -2.23 10.66 0.77
CA TYR A 106 -3.14 11.80 0.62
C TYR A 106 -4.61 11.40 0.76
N GLY A 107 -5.03 10.36 0.04
CA GLY A 107 -6.42 9.90 0.05
C GLY A 107 -6.86 9.38 1.41
N ILE A 108 -5.97 8.72 2.15
CA ILE A 108 -6.25 8.20 3.50
C ILE A 108 -6.45 9.36 4.50
N THR A 109 -5.68 10.43 4.41
CA THR A 109 -5.66 11.54 5.37
C THR A 109 -6.47 12.76 4.93
N SER A 110 -6.90 12.84 3.68
CA SER A 110 -7.45 14.06 3.05
C SER A 110 -6.46 15.22 3.03
N GLY A 111 -5.16 14.95 3.14
CA GLY A 111 -4.13 15.97 3.22
C GLY A 111 -4.00 16.65 4.59
N GLU A 112 -4.55 16.07 5.65
CA GLU A 112 -4.58 16.62 7.01
C GLU A 112 -3.89 15.69 8.02
N HIS A 113 -3.37 16.27 9.08
CA HIS A 113 -2.91 15.63 10.32
C HIS A 113 -1.72 14.65 10.20
N CYS A 114 -1.31 14.24 9.02
CA CYS A 114 -0.20 13.31 8.81
C CYS A 114 0.77 13.84 7.75
N ILE A 115 2.05 13.75 8.01
CA ILE A 115 3.07 13.90 6.97
C ILE A 115 2.98 12.69 6.05
N TRP A 116 3.03 12.89 4.74
CA TRP A 116 3.07 11.82 3.76
C TRP A 116 4.34 11.90 2.93
N ILE A 117 5.07 10.80 2.85
CA ILE A 117 6.25 10.63 2.01
C ILE A 117 6.12 9.38 1.15
N CYS A 118 6.11 9.53 -0.17
CA CYS A 118 6.30 8.40 -1.06
C CYS A 118 7.79 8.24 -1.34
N VAL A 119 8.33 7.09 -0.95
CA VAL A 119 9.74 6.74 -1.18
C VAL A 119 9.88 5.91 -2.45
N PRO A 120 10.90 6.14 -3.28
CA PRO A 120 11.16 5.35 -4.48
C PRO A 120 11.72 3.97 -4.14
N TYR A 121 11.69 3.09 -5.14
CA TYR A 121 12.60 1.96 -5.22
C TYR A 121 13.85 2.39 -5.96
N LEU A 122 15.00 1.86 -5.55
CA LEU A 122 16.29 2.23 -6.13
C LEU A 122 16.89 1.08 -6.93
N ASN A 123 17.70 1.42 -7.92
CA ASN A 123 18.59 0.49 -8.61
C ASN A 123 19.67 -0.07 -7.66
N ASP A 124 20.40 -1.09 -8.09
CA ASP A 124 21.41 -1.76 -7.25
C ASP A 124 22.54 -0.81 -6.79
N SER A 125 22.86 0.22 -7.57
CA SER A 125 23.84 1.24 -7.17
C SER A 125 23.28 2.28 -6.19
N GLY A 126 21.98 2.35 -5.96
CA GLY A 126 21.34 3.33 -5.10
C GLY A 126 21.35 4.76 -5.63
N THR A 127 21.55 4.95 -6.95
CA THR A 127 21.75 6.26 -7.57
C THR A 127 20.58 6.78 -8.39
N ALA A 128 19.59 5.93 -8.67
CA ALA A 128 18.41 6.29 -9.46
C ALA A 128 17.16 5.56 -8.99
N ASN A 129 15.99 6.21 -9.20
CA ASN A 129 14.69 5.60 -8.98
C ASN A 129 14.41 4.54 -10.06
N VAL A 130 13.86 3.38 -9.67
CA VAL A 130 13.35 2.37 -10.59
C VAL A 130 11.83 2.25 -10.49
N ILE A 131 11.20 1.87 -11.61
CA ILE A 131 9.74 1.80 -11.71
C ILE A 131 9.18 0.37 -11.62
N LYS A 132 10.03 -0.65 -11.75
CA LYS A 132 9.67 -2.07 -11.64
C LYS A 132 10.51 -2.72 -10.54
N TRP A 133 9.84 -3.28 -9.54
CA TRP A 133 10.47 -3.89 -8.37
C TRP A 133 11.49 -2.94 -7.69
N TRP A 134 12.38 -3.48 -6.89
CA TRP A 134 13.52 -2.85 -6.23
C TRP A 134 14.80 -3.50 -6.73
N GLY A 135 15.88 -2.76 -6.86
CA GLY A 135 17.11 -3.23 -7.48
C GLY A 135 16.99 -3.42 -9.00
N ASP A 136 18.04 -3.95 -9.57
CA ASP A 136 18.13 -4.29 -10.99
C ASP A 136 17.93 -5.81 -11.22
N PRO A 137 17.31 -6.22 -12.34
CA PRO A 137 17.22 -7.63 -12.67
C PRO A 137 18.61 -8.21 -13.02
N PRO A 138 18.88 -9.48 -12.73
CA PRO A 138 17.94 -10.47 -12.13
C PRO A 138 18.02 -10.50 -10.59
N GLY A 139 18.86 -9.72 -9.94
CA GLY A 139 19.18 -9.80 -8.52
C GLY A 139 18.11 -9.16 -7.63
N TYR A 140 17.57 -8.03 -8.07
CA TYR A 140 16.58 -7.25 -7.31
C TYR A 140 17.04 -6.97 -5.87
N ALA A 141 18.23 -6.37 -5.69
CA ALA A 141 18.83 -6.10 -4.37
C ALA A 141 17.97 -5.10 -3.57
N PRO A 142 17.46 -5.45 -2.38
CA PRO A 142 16.62 -4.56 -1.59
C PRO A 142 17.41 -3.51 -0.80
N GLU A 143 18.71 -3.71 -0.56
CA GLU A 143 19.52 -2.94 0.38
C GLU A 143 19.58 -1.44 0.06
N PRO A 144 19.76 -0.97 -1.20
CA PRO A 144 19.77 0.46 -1.51
C PRO A 144 18.42 1.11 -1.19
N THR A 145 17.31 0.45 -1.53
CA THR A 145 15.95 0.91 -1.22
C THR A 145 15.72 1.00 0.29
N LEU A 146 16.17 -0.01 1.05
CA LEU A 146 16.04 -0.04 2.50
C LEU A 146 16.88 1.06 3.17
N ALA A 147 18.11 1.27 2.72
CA ALA A 147 18.99 2.31 3.23
C ALA A 147 18.37 3.70 3.03
N TYR A 148 17.89 3.98 1.82
CA TYR A 148 17.19 5.22 1.49
C TYR A 148 15.94 5.42 2.34
N CYS A 149 15.09 4.41 2.43
CA CYS A 149 13.85 4.47 3.21
C CYS A 149 14.12 4.82 4.68
N ARG A 150 15.07 4.13 5.33
CA ARG A 150 15.45 4.40 6.72
C ARG A 150 15.99 5.81 6.92
N ALA A 151 16.85 6.28 6.01
CA ALA A 151 17.40 7.64 6.06
C ALA A 151 16.29 8.69 5.88
N THR A 152 15.37 8.46 4.93
CA THR A 152 14.25 9.37 4.66
C THR A 152 13.30 9.46 5.85
N VAL A 153 12.90 8.32 6.44
CA VAL A 153 12.02 8.32 7.63
C VAL A 153 12.65 9.10 8.78
N ARG A 154 13.95 8.85 9.05
CA ARG A 154 14.70 9.60 10.08
C ARG A 154 14.67 11.09 9.79
N GLN A 155 15.02 11.49 8.57
CA GLN A 155 15.06 12.91 8.19
C GLN A 155 13.69 13.58 8.27
N VAL A 156 12.62 12.91 7.87
CA VAL A 156 11.23 13.42 8.00
C VAL A 156 10.87 13.64 9.47
N CYS A 157 11.23 12.71 10.34
CA CYS A 157 10.99 12.86 11.77
C CYS A 157 11.80 14.01 12.37
N GLU A 158 13.08 14.12 12.03
CA GLU A 158 13.99 15.13 12.61
C GLU A 158 13.71 16.54 12.10
N LYS A 159 13.48 16.69 10.78
CA LYS A 159 13.38 18.02 10.15
C LYS A 159 11.96 18.57 10.06
N PHE A 160 10.95 17.70 9.98
CA PHE A 160 9.56 18.12 9.75
C PHE A 160 8.60 17.74 10.88
N GLY A 161 9.12 17.27 12.01
CA GLY A 161 8.30 16.93 13.17
C GLY A 161 7.49 15.64 13.03
N GLY A 162 7.95 14.71 12.19
CA GLY A 162 7.38 13.37 12.16
C GLY A 162 7.57 12.65 13.50
N ASP A 163 6.55 11.93 13.95
CA ASP A 163 6.62 11.14 15.18
C ASP A 163 7.13 9.73 14.88
N PRO A 164 8.36 9.36 15.30
CA PRO A 164 8.92 8.04 15.02
C PRO A 164 8.16 6.87 15.65
N GLN A 165 7.26 7.14 16.60
CA GLN A 165 6.39 6.12 17.21
C GLN A 165 5.06 5.97 16.47
N ARG A 166 4.75 6.86 15.53
CA ARG A 166 3.50 6.89 14.77
C ARG A 166 3.76 6.88 13.26
N VAL A 167 4.66 6.01 12.81
CA VAL A 167 4.97 5.82 11.38
C VAL A 167 4.19 4.63 10.84
N VAL A 168 3.36 4.85 9.82
CA VAL A 168 2.56 3.84 9.15
C VAL A 168 3.12 3.59 7.76
N LEU A 169 3.32 2.33 7.40
CA LEU A 169 3.77 1.93 6.08
C LEU A 169 2.59 1.57 5.21
N ALA A 170 2.48 2.18 4.04
CA ALA A 170 1.42 1.94 3.07
C ALA A 170 1.98 1.51 1.71
N GLY A 171 1.22 0.73 0.97
CA GLY A 171 1.61 0.38 -0.38
C GLY A 171 0.47 -0.18 -1.22
N PHE A 172 0.54 0.13 -2.51
CA PHE A 172 -0.37 -0.35 -3.54
C PHE A 172 0.32 -1.38 -4.44
N SER A 173 -0.35 -2.51 -4.75
CA SER A 173 0.15 -3.52 -5.68
C SER A 173 1.55 -4.01 -5.28
N ARG A 174 2.59 -3.78 -6.08
CA ARG A 174 3.99 -4.03 -5.68
C ARG A 174 4.32 -3.37 -4.34
N GLY A 175 3.81 -2.16 -4.08
CA GLY A 175 4.00 -1.46 -2.82
C GLY A 175 3.42 -2.22 -1.63
N ALA A 176 2.32 -2.93 -1.80
CA ALA A 176 1.74 -3.77 -0.76
C ALA A 176 2.60 -5.02 -0.50
N ILE A 177 3.20 -5.61 -1.54
CA ILE A 177 4.22 -6.66 -1.39
C ILE A 177 5.43 -6.07 -0.63
N ALA A 178 5.92 -4.90 -1.06
CA ALA A 178 7.06 -4.21 -0.44
C ALA A 178 6.80 -3.87 1.03
N ALA A 179 5.56 -3.55 1.42
CA ALA A 179 5.22 -3.30 2.82
C ALA A 179 5.59 -4.47 3.74
N ASN A 180 5.44 -5.70 3.28
CA ASN A 180 5.89 -6.88 4.01
C ASN A 180 7.31 -7.31 3.65
N TYR A 181 7.68 -7.35 2.35
CA TYR A 181 9.00 -7.79 1.91
C TYR A 181 10.12 -6.84 2.39
N LEU A 182 10.02 -5.55 2.07
CA LEU A 182 11.00 -4.54 2.48
C LEU A 182 10.72 -4.06 3.92
N GLY A 183 9.46 -3.79 4.26
CA GLY A 183 9.09 -3.26 5.57
C GLY A 183 9.37 -4.22 6.73
N LEU A 184 9.38 -5.53 6.48
CA LEU A 184 9.71 -6.58 7.44
C LEU A 184 11.03 -7.30 7.10
N HIS A 185 11.89 -6.71 6.26
CA HIS A 185 13.10 -7.33 5.76
C HIS A 185 14.06 -7.73 6.89
N ASP A 186 14.33 -6.81 7.78
CA ASP A 186 15.19 -6.98 8.96
C ASP A 186 14.57 -6.31 10.20
N ASP A 187 15.14 -6.57 11.37
CA ASP A 187 14.60 -6.05 12.62
C ASP A 187 14.70 -4.52 12.72
N ALA A 188 15.75 -3.91 12.14
CA ALA A 188 15.95 -2.46 12.16
C ALA A 188 14.90 -1.75 11.31
N THR A 189 14.60 -2.26 10.12
CA THR A 189 13.55 -1.73 9.25
C THR A 189 12.17 -2.01 9.84
N ALA A 190 11.94 -3.24 10.33
CA ALA A 190 10.68 -3.61 10.93
C ALA A 190 10.34 -2.76 12.16
N ALA A 191 11.31 -2.29 12.92
CA ALA A 191 11.11 -1.47 14.11
C ALA A 191 10.58 -0.04 13.81
N LEU A 192 10.66 0.42 12.56
CA LEU A 192 10.18 1.74 12.17
C LEU A 192 8.66 1.89 12.22
N TRP A 193 7.92 0.79 12.03
CA TRP A 193 6.51 0.85 11.71
C TRP A 193 5.60 0.60 12.90
N ARG A 194 4.63 1.47 13.09
CA ARG A 194 3.51 1.30 14.03
C ARG A 194 2.45 0.35 13.47
N ALA A 195 2.17 0.46 12.16
CA ALA A 195 1.12 -0.29 11.48
C ALA A 195 1.38 -0.34 9.96
N PHE A 196 0.60 -1.15 9.23
CA PHE A 196 0.76 -1.36 7.79
C PHE A 196 -0.58 -1.25 7.06
N ILE A 197 -0.55 -0.73 5.82
CA ILE A 197 -1.69 -0.68 4.90
C ILE A 197 -1.26 -1.35 3.60
N CYS A 198 -1.83 -2.51 3.30
CA CYS A 198 -1.51 -3.31 2.12
C CYS A 198 -2.72 -3.32 1.18
N TYR A 199 -2.61 -2.66 0.01
CA TYR A 199 -3.68 -2.64 -0.97
C TYR A 199 -3.35 -3.50 -2.18
N SER A 200 -4.23 -4.45 -2.49
CA SER A 200 -4.32 -5.31 -3.66
C SER A 200 -3.45 -6.57 -3.64
N GLN A 201 -2.20 -6.51 -3.21
CA GLN A 201 -1.28 -7.65 -3.20
C GLN A 201 -0.75 -7.93 -1.79
N TYR A 202 -0.13 -9.12 -1.62
CA TYR A 202 0.47 -9.49 -0.35
C TYR A 202 1.69 -10.40 -0.56
N ASP A 203 2.77 -10.18 0.21
CA ASP A 203 4.00 -10.98 0.12
C ASP A 203 3.74 -12.44 0.51
N GLY A 204 4.15 -13.39 -0.33
CA GLY A 204 3.96 -14.83 -0.14
C GLY A 204 2.59 -15.37 -0.57
N ALA A 205 1.58 -14.53 -0.82
CA ALA A 205 0.29 -14.99 -1.34
C ALA A 205 0.41 -15.49 -2.80
N ARG A 206 1.33 -14.91 -3.57
CA ARG A 206 1.74 -15.37 -4.90
C ARG A 206 3.25 -15.53 -4.91
N THR A 207 3.72 -16.70 -5.37
CA THR A 207 5.14 -17.11 -5.30
C THR A 207 5.88 -17.02 -6.65
N THR A 208 5.22 -16.54 -7.71
CA THR A 208 5.76 -16.44 -9.07
C THR A 208 6.42 -15.09 -9.38
N TRP A 209 6.67 -14.27 -8.36
CA TRP A 209 7.35 -12.99 -8.53
C TRP A 209 8.85 -13.17 -8.77
N PRO A 210 9.51 -12.24 -9.50
CA PRO A 210 10.90 -12.46 -9.94
C PRO A 210 11.96 -12.20 -8.86
N TYR A 211 11.61 -11.56 -7.74
CA TYR A 211 12.57 -11.20 -6.70
C TYR A 211 12.94 -12.42 -5.83
N PRO A 212 14.19 -12.49 -5.33
CA PRO A 212 14.62 -13.55 -4.44
C PRO A 212 13.80 -13.60 -3.15
N GLY A 213 13.44 -14.80 -2.70
CA GLY A 213 12.63 -14.98 -1.49
C GLY A 213 11.15 -14.63 -1.67
N ALA A 214 10.63 -14.64 -2.91
CA ALA A 214 9.20 -14.53 -3.18
C ALA A 214 8.40 -15.77 -2.77
N ASP A 215 9.09 -16.84 -2.37
CA ASP A 215 8.46 -18.06 -1.90
C ASP A 215 7.76 -17.89 -0.55
N GLN A 216 6.80 -18.77 -0.29
CA GLN A 216 5.96 -18.72 0.90
C GLN A 216 6.74 -18.83 2.21
N ALA A 217 7.76 -19.70 2.26
CA ALA A 217 8.53 -19.90 3.49
C ALA A 217 9.32 -18.64 3.88
N SER A 218 9.96 -17.99 2.91
CA SER A 218 10.67 -16.73 3.08
C SER A 218 9.72 -15.59 3.50
N ALA A 219 8.54 -15.50 2.88
CA ALA A 219 7.52 -14.51 3.24
C ALA A 219 7.00 -14.70 4.68
N LEU A 220 6.76 -15.94 5.10
CA LEU A 220 6.33 -16.26 6.46
C LEU A 220 7.41 -15.94 7.49
N ALA A 221 8.69 -16.18 7.16
CA ALA A 221 9.81 -15.81 8.03
C ALA A 221 9.90 -14.27 8.23
N ARG A 222 9.66 -13.48 7.17
CA ARG A 222 9.55 -12.02 7.29
C ARG A 222 8.35 -11.60 8.14
N LEU A 223 7.20 -12.23 7.90
CA LEU A 223 5.94 -11.90 8.60
C LEU A 223 6.04 -12.10 10.12
N GLN A 224 6.92 -12.96 10.62
CA GLN A 224 7.18 -13.08 12.07
C GLN A 224 7.63 -11.77 12.72
N ARG A 225 8.30 -10.88 11.94
CA ARG A 225 8.71 -9.54 12.42
C ARG A 225 7.56 -8.56 12.54
N LEU A 226 6.35 -8.94 12.10
CA LEU A 226 5.14 -8.14 12.35
C LEU A 226 4.86 -7.99 13.85
N LYS A 227 5.14 -9.02 14.64
CA LYS A 227 5.03 -9.02 16.13
C LYS A 227 3.66 -8.48 16.60
N GLY A 228 2.58 -8.91 15.95
CA GLY A 228 1.21 -8.52 16.28
C GLY A 228 0.79 -7.09 15.92
N ARG A 229 1.64 -6.31 15.25
CA ARG A 229 1.27 -4.96 14.81
C ARG A 229 0.11 -4.99 13.81
N PRO A 230 -0.77 -3.96 13.84
CA PRO A 230 -1.95 -3.94 12.99
C PRO A 230 -1.61 -3.85 11.51
N GLN A 231 -2.35 -4.62 10.69
CA GLN A 231 -2.37 -4.46 9.24
C GLN A 231 -3.79 -4.25 8.73
N PHE A 232 -3.99 -3.19 7.94
CA PHE A 232 -5.18 -3.01 7.12
C PHE A 232 -4.90 -3.55 5.73
N ILE A 233 -5.58 -4.63 5.38
CA ILE A 233 -5.42 -5.29 4.09
C ILE A 233 -6.67 -5.03 3.28
N CYS A 234 -6.54 -4.41 2.12
CA CYS A 234 -7.64 -4.17 1.23
C CYS A 234 -7.33 -4.59 -0.20
N GLY A 235 -8.36 -4.84 -0.99
CA GLY A 235 -8.18 -5.29 -2.35
C GLY A 235 -9.45 -5.11 -3.18
N GLU A 236 -9.26 -4.96 -4.47
CA GLU A 236 -10.30 -5.05 -5.48
C GLU A 236 -10.70 -6.51 -5.72
N ALA A 237 -11.87 -6.73 -6.26
CA ALA A 237 -12.41 -8.04 -6.61
C ALA A 237 -12.20 -9.08 -5.48
N SER A 238 -11.49 -10.17 -5.74
CA SER A 238 -11.20 -11.25 -4.79
C SER A 238 -9.90 -11.08 -4.01
N ASN A 239 -9.07 -10.09 -4.32
CA ASN A 239 -7.70 -9.98 -3.80
C ASN A 239 -7.62 -9.93 -2.25
N ALA A 240 -8.54 -9.21 -1.61
CA ALA A 240 -8.60 -9.16 -0.15
C ALA A 240 -8.91 -10.54 0.44
N ASN A 241 -9.87 -11.27 -0.14
CA ASN A 241 -10.26 -12.60 0.30
C ASN A 241 -9.15 -13.65 0.04
N GLU A 242 -8.41 -13.51 -1.05
CA GLU A 242 -7.26 -14.37 -1.35
C GLU A 242 -6.15 -14.20 -0.31
N THR A 243 -5.89 -12.96 0.10
CA THR A 243 -4.95 -12.67 1.18
C THR A 243 -5.43 -13.22 2.53
N GLU A 244 -6.72 -13.07 2.85
CA GLU A 244 -7.30 -13.66 4.06
C GLU A 244 -7.13 -15.17 4.08
N ARG A 245 -7.47 -15.84 2.98
CA ARG A 245 -7.29 -17.29 2.83
C ARG A 245 -5.83 -17.69 3.06
N TYR A 246 -4.88 -17.01 2.42
CA TYR A 246 -3.44 -17.24 2.61
C TYR A 246 -3.03 -17.14 4.08
N LEU A 247 -3.45 -16.09 4.79
CA LEU A 247 -3.13 -15.90 6.20
C LEU A 247 -3.73 -17.00 7.10
N ARG A 248 -4.94 -17.47 6.79
CA ARG A 248 -5.60 -18.56 7.52
C ARG A 248 -4.93 -19.91 7.25
N GLU A 249 -4.71 -20.26 6.00
CA GLU A 249 -4.09 -21.52 5.59
C GLU A 249 -2.66 -21.68 6.12
N THR A 250 -1.93 -20.58 6.28
CA THR A 250 -0.56 -20.57 6.84
C THR A 250 -0.51 -20.46 8.36
N GLY A 251 -1.65 -20.38 9.05
CA GLY A 251 -1.72 -20.20 10.50
C GLY A 251 -1.18 -18.85 10.98
N SER A 252 -1.12 -17.86 10.08
CA SER A 252 -0.65 -16.51 10.40
C SER A 252 -1.76 -15.62 10.95
N TRP A 253 -3.02 -15.97 10.66
CA TRP A 253 -4.19 -15.17 11.04
C TRP A 253 -4.25 -14.89 12.55
N ASP A 254 -4.08 -15.91 13.38
CA ASP A 254 -4.19 -15.81 14.83
C ASP A 254 -2.97 -15.16 15.51
N LYS A 255 -1.92 -14.85 14.73
CA LYS A 255 -0.67 -14.25 15.19
C LYS A 255 -0.57 -12.75 14.94
N GLY A 256 -1.57 -12.16 14.28
CA GLY A 256 -1.56 -10.76 13.88
C GLY A 256 -2.89 -10.05 14.14
N ALA A 257 -2.89 -8.73 14.05
CA ALA A 257 -4.07 -7.88 14.11
C ALA A 257 -4.45 -7.44 12.68
N PHE A 258 -5.16 -8.30 11.95
CA PHE A 258 -5.52 -8.08 10.56
C PHE A 258 -6.94 -7.54 10.43
N THR A 259 -7.11 -6.49 9.62
CA THR A 259 -8.40 -5.97 9.17
C THR A 259 -8.49 -6.17 7.67
N ILE A 260 -9.44 -6.94 7.19
CA ILE A 260 -9.63 -7.25 5.77
C ILE A 260 -10.83 -6.47 5.23
N VAL A 261 -10.65 -5.74 4.11
CA VAL A 261 -11.71 -4.94 3.50
C VAL A 261 -11.61 -4.99 1.98
N GLY A 262 -12.68 -5.39 1.29
CA GLY A 262 -12.81 -5.23 -0.15
C GLY A 262 -13.07 -3.76 -0.50
N THR A 263 -12.47 -3.25 -1.59
CA THR A 263 -12.71 -1.86 -2.04
C THR A 263 -14.12 -1.67 -2.62
N GLY A 264 -14.79 -2.76 -3.00
CA GLY A 264 -16.09 -2.71 -3.66
C GLY A 264 -16.02 -2.32 -5.14
N PHE A 265 -14.82 -2.17 -5.71
CA PHE A 265 -14.58 -1.88 -7.12
C PHE A 265 -13.85 -3.04 -7.81
N ARG A 266 -14.01 -3.13 -9.15
CA ARG A 266 -13.27 -4.11 -9.97
C ARG A 266 -11.85 -3.67 -10.34
N ASN A 267 -11.55 -2.37 -10.15
CA ASN A 267 -10.35 -1.72 -10.66
C ASN A 267 -9.13 -1.99 -9.77
N HIS A 268 -8.03 -2.37 -10.40
CA HIS A 268 -6.70 -2.40 -9.79
C HIS A 268 -6.09 -0.99 -9.78
N ASN A 269 -6.62 -0.12 -8.90
CA ASN A 269 -6.34 1.31 -8.94
C ASN A 269 -6.48 1.93 -7.54
N ASP A 270 -5.40 2.52 -7.04
CA ASP A 270 -5.35 3.15 -5.72
C ASP A 270 -6.19 4.44 -5.61
N ALA A 271 -6.69 4.98 -6.72
CA ALA A 271 -7.53 6.17 -6.71
C ALA A 271 -8.92 5.99 -6.03
N TRP A 272 -9.27 4.79 -5.56
CA TRP A 272 -10.45 4.59 -4.73
C TRP A 272 -10.37 5.38 -3.41
N VAL A 273 -9.16 5.61 -2.87
CA VAL A 273 -8.97 6.44 -1.67
C VAL A 273 -9.29 7.92 -1.89
N LEU A 274 -9.41 8.37 -3.15
CA LEU A 274 -9.81 9.74 -3.50
C LEU A 274 -11.32 9.90 -3.67
N ARG A 275 -12.10 8.84 -3.43
CA ARG A 275 -13.56 8.82 -3.67
C ARG A 275 -14.33 8.57 -2.38
N PRO A 276 -15.52 9.16 -2.21
CA PRO A 276 -16.37 8.92 -1.06
C PRO A 276 -16.95 7.50 -1.13
N CYS A 277 -16.36 6.57 -0.39
CA CYS A 277 -16.83 5.19 -0.32
C CYS A 277 -16.63 4.60 1.08
N ALA A 278 -17.42 3.59 1.43
CA ALA A 278 -17.39 2.95 2.74
C ALA A 278 -16.00 2.36 3.09
N PRO A 279 -15.26 1.70 2.17
CA PRO A 279 -13.91 1.21 2.45
C PRO A 279 -12.93 2.33 2.85
N ARG A 280 -13.00 3.51 2.19
CA ARG A 280 -12.17 4.66 2.57
C ARG A 280 -12.52 5.16 3.97
N THR A 281 -13.79 5.25 4.30
CA THR A 281 -14.24 5.64 5.65
C THR A 281 -13.69 4.66 6.69
N ARG A 282 -13.82 3.36 6.45
CA ARG A 282 -13.32 2.32 7.35
C ARG A 282 -11.80 2.38 7.53
N LEU A 283 -11.05 2.63 6.45
CA LEU A 283 -9.59 2.79 6.51
C LEU A 283 -9.19 3.99 7.38
N ARG A 284 -9.88 5.13 7.23
CA ARG A 284 -9.63 6.34 8.03
C ARG A 284 -9.96 6.15 9.51
N GLU A 285 -11.03 5.43 9.83
CA GLU A 285 -11.38 5.06 11.20
C GLU A 285 -10.30 4.19 11.82
N TRP A 286 -9.90 3.13 11.12
CA TRP A 286 -8.82 2.24 11.56
C TRP A 286 -7.51 3.01 11.76
N LEU A 287 -7.13 3.90 10.84
CA LEU A 287 -5.92 4.71 11.00
C LEU A 287 -5.97 5.57 12.26
N ARG A 288 -7.10 6.23 12.53
CA ARG A 288 -7.28 7.01 13.76
C ARG A 288 -7.17 6.18 15.04
N GLU A 289 -7.62 4.93 15.01
CA GLU A 289 -7.50 3.99 16.13
C GLU A 289 -6.04 3.58 16.38
N VAL A 290 -5.28 3.23 15.34
CA VAL A 290 -3.90 2.78 15.50
C VAL A 290 -2.90 3.90 15.81
N LEU A 291 -3.26 5.15 15.53
CA LEU A 291 -2.45 6.35 15.81
C LEU A 291 -2.70 6.98 17.20
N ARG A 292 -3.68 6.52 17.93
CA ARG A 292 -3.89 6.88 19.34
C ARG A 292 -2.83 6.26 20.23
#